data_f2ffac3744b765473e6f1d8de507d2cc
#
_entry.id   f2ffac3744b765473e6f1d8de507d2cc
#
_cell.length_a   1.000
_cell.length_b   1.000
_cell.length_c   1.000
_cell.angle_alpha   90.00
_cell.angle_beta   90.00
_cell.angle_gamma   90.00
#
_symmetry.space_group_name_H-M   'P 1'
#
loop_
_entity.id
_entity.type
_entity.pdbx_description
1 polymer ?
#
loop_
_entity_poly.entity_id
_entity_poly.type
_entity_poly.pdbx_seq_one_letter_code
_entity_poly.pdbx_strand_id
1 'polypeptide(L)'
;MQLSSPRLRAALLAAASLTLVAAVLPPPKPLGIGDRLFPELGNPGYDVLSYDLSLTYKDNSSPLDAVTAIEARTLEPLERINLDFTHGTVASAEVNGEPAQFESAGEDLVLTPAHALAAGTPLHIAVRHTSDPRGRADGGWVPTEDGLAMANQADAAHRVFPCNDHPADKAYFTFRITAPAGMTAVANGVPSALPASGAGGATVWTYKTVHPMATELAQVSVGRSAVLHRTGPHGLPLRDVVPEADRERLEPWLRKTAGHIEWMEQRVGRYPFENYGVLIARAKTGFELETQTLSLFEHGLFSGEGYPEWYVESVMVHELAHQWFGDSVTPRTWSDLWLNEGHATWYEALYADGLGKYSLDRRMREAYERSDQWRAAGGPPAAPKAAAPGEKIGLFRPVVYDGSALILYALRQEVGAEAFDRIERNWVAEHRDGLAGTEDFVRLASREAGRDLAPFLQPWLYGTTTPPMPGHPEWSTPAAPKPGPKTAPKAAAQAAPEAAPKGAGAAPGRGSAGKTV
;
A
#
# COMPACT_ATOMS: atom_id res chain seq x y z
N MET A 1 -23.79 101.14 7.98
CA MET A 1 -22.43 101.18 8.42
C MET A 1 -22.07 99.83 8.98
N GLN A 2 -21.00 99.32 8.56
CA GLN A 2 -20.36 98.01 8.81
C GLN A 2 -21.12 96.77 8.37
N LEU A 3 -20.67 96.31 7.24
CA LEU A 3 -20.90 95.03 6.66
C LEU A 3 -19.94 94.02 7.26
N SER A 4 -20.44 92.89 7.76
CA SER A 4 -19.62 91.73 8.15
C SER A 4 -20.03 90.54 7.31
N SER A 5 -19.10 90.11 6.46
CA SER A 5 -19.25 88.96 5.59
C SER A 5 -19.09 87.62 6.33
N PRO A 6 -19.88 86.60 5.99
CA PRO A 6 -19.67 85.27 6.50
C PRO A 6 -18.64 84.49 5.65
N ARG A 7 -17.65 83.91 6.30
CA ARG A 7 -16.66 83.03 5.70
C ARG A 7 -17.32 81.64 5.45
N LEU A 8 -17.41 81.28 4.16
CA LEU A 8 -17.65 79.89 3.76
C LEU A 8 -16.50 79.02 4.19
N ARG A 9 -16.76 78.04 5.01
CA ARG A 9 -15.86 76.90 5.25
C ARG A 9 -16.21 75.77 4.27
N ALA A 10 -15.39 75.58 3.22
CA ALA A 10 -15.46 74.40 2.40
C ALA A 10 -14.82 73.24 3.18
N ALA A 11 -15.64 72.23 3.52
CA ALA A 11 -15.17 70.97 4.02
C ALA A 11 -14.80 70.07 2.83
N LEU A 12 -13.52 69.82 2.59
CA LEU A 12 -13.06 68.78 1.69
C LEU A 12 -13.26 67.42 2.38
N LEU A 13 -14.26 66.66 1.94
CA LEU A 13 -14.36 65.22 2.21
C LEU A 13 -13.40 64.49 1.25
N ALA A 14 -12.25 64.11 1.77
CA ALA A 14 -11.37 63.14 1.11
C ALA A 14 -12.00 61.74 1.26
N ALA A 15 -12.66 61.27 0.24
CA ALA A 15 -13.07 59.86 0.14
C ALA A 15 -11.78 59.05 -0.15
N ALA A 16 -11.24 58.41 0.88
CA ALA A 16 -10.22 57.41 0.72
C ALA A 16 -10.90 56.14 0.13
N SER A 17 -10.82 55.97 -1.18
CA SER A 17 -11.16 54.70 -1.82
C SER A 17 -10.09 53.70 -1.46
N LEU A 18 -10.36 52.84 -0.47
CA LEU A 18 -9.59 51.62 -0.27
C LEU A 18 -9.90 50.71 -1.47
N THR A 19 -9.07 50.74 -2.48
CA THR A 19 -8.97 49.67 -3.46
C THR A 19 -8.41 48.46 -2.75
N LEU A 20 -9.29 47.50 -2.37
CA LEU A 20 -8.89 46.16 -2.00
C LEU A 20 -8.25 45.55 -3.25
N VAL A 21 -6.92 45.58 -3.32
CA VAL A 21 -6.21 44.77 -4.29
C VAL A 21 -6.34 43.34 -3.79
N ALA A 22 -7.29 42.60 -4.32
CA ALA A 22 -7.32 41.16 -4.12
C ALA A 22 -5.96 40.63 -4.57
N ALA A 23 -5.20 40.09 -3.66
CA ALA A 23 -3.96 39.41 -3.98
C ALA A 23 -4.32 38.27 -4.95
N VAL A 24 -3.84 38.39 -6.19
CA VAL A 24 -4.02 37.32 -7.17
C VAL A 24 -3.09 36.20 -6.71
N LEU A 25 -3.69 35.09 -6.29
CA LEU A 25 -2.92 33.90 -5.95
C LEU A 25 -2.10 33.44 -7.17
N PRO A 26 -0.88 32.97 -6.99
CA PRO A 26 -0.10 32.41 -8.08
C PRO A 26 -0.85 31.21 -8.69
N PRO A 27 -0.56 30.83 -9.96
CA PRO A 27 -1.13 29.62 -10.53
C PRO A 27 -0.94 28.41 -9.61
N PRO A 28 -1.92 27.50 -9.52
CA PRO A 28 -1.76 26.27 -8.74
C PRO A 28 -0.66 25.41 -9.32
N LYS A 29 -0.01 24.65 -8.47
CA LYS A 29 1.07 23.72 -8.81
C LYS A 29 0.92 22.45 -8.01
N PRO A 30 1.45 21.31 -8.50
CA PRO A 30 1.56 20.11 -7.71
C PRO A 30 2.38 20.39 -6.45
N LEU A 31 2.03 19.75 -5.37
CA LEU A 31 2.77 19.77 -4.13
C LEU A 31 3.28 18.35 -3.84
N GLY A 32 3.98 18.19 -2.75
CA GLY A 32 4.44 16.93 -2.20
C GLY A 32 4.99 17.13 -0.81
N ILE A 33 4.96 16.10 0.01
CA ILE A 33 5.51 16.17 1.37
C ILE A 33 7.03 15.97 1.42
N GLY A 34 7.67 15.87 0.27
CA GLY A 34 9.14 15.79 0.15
C GLY A 34 9.69 14.36 0.20
N ASP A 35 8.87 13.36 -0.11
CA ASP A 35 9.38 12.00 -0.31
C ASP A 35 10.38 11.97 -1.46
N ARG A 36 11.52 11.31 -1.24
CA ARG A 36 12.61 11.28 -2.22
C ARG A 36 12.26 10.45 -3.46
N LEU A 37 11.39 9.46 -3.32
CA LEU A 37 11.01 8.53 -4.39
C LEU A 37 9.78 9.01 -5.14
N PHE A 38 8.89 9.70 -4.44
CA PHE A 38 7.64 10.29 -4.96
C PHE A 38 7.54 11.76 -4.54
N PRO A 39 8.32 12.66 -5.17
CA PRO A 39 8.44 14.05 -4.71
C PRO A 39 7.16 14.88 -4.81
N GLU A 40 6.21 14.48 -5.63
CA GLU A 40 4.92 15.16 -5.83
C GLU A 40 3.74 14.39 -5.20
N LEU A 41 4.01 13.37 -4.36
CA LEU A 41 2.99 12.56 -3.71
C LEU A 41 2.75 13.03 -2.28
N GLY A 42 1.47 13.07 -1.89
CA GLY A 42 1.02 13.62 -0.63
C GLY A 42 1.10 15.15 -0.59
N ASN A 43 0.36 15.77 0.30
CA ASN A 43 0.21 17.22 0.34
C ASN A 43 0.43 17.75 1.76
N PRO A 44 1.21 18.84 1.92
CA PRO A 44 1.48 19.44 3.23
C PRO A 44 0.32 20.32 3.70
N GLY A 45 0.37 20.68 4.99
CA GLY A 45 -0.45 21.74 5.57
C GLY A 45 -1.73 21.28 6.24
N TYR A 46 -2.07 20.01 6.15
CA TYR A 46 -3.21 19.41 6.85
C TYR A 46 -2.93 17.93 7.20
N ASP A 47 -3.76 17.36 8.05
CA ASP A 47 -3.74 15.99 8.57
C ASP A 47 -5.13 15.40 8.37
N VAL A 48 -5.22 14.30 7.63
CA VAL A 48 -6.50 13.65 7.35
C VAL A 48 -6.87 12.71 8.49
N LEU A 49 -8.07 12.88 9.01
CA LEU A 49 -8.61 12.06 10.09
C LEU A 49 -9.46 10.90 9.57
N SER A 50 -10.26 11.15 8.53
CA SER A 50 -11.08 10.09 7.93
C SER A 50 -11.51 10.40 6.49
N TYR A 51 -11.76 9.31 5.76
CA TYR A 51 -12.41 9.29 4.45
C TYR A 51 -13.75 8.57 4.53
N ASP A 52 -14.79 9.14 3.91
CA ASP A 52 -16.06 8.46 3.61
C ASP A 52 -16.21 8.40 2.08
N LEU A 53 -16.01 7.21 1.52
CA LEU A 53 -16.02 6.95 0.09
C LEU A 53 -17.36 6.34 -0.31
N SER A 54 -18.16 7.08 -1.09
CA SER A 54 -19.39 6.59 -1.69
C SER A 54 -19.15 6.31 -3.18
N LEU A 55 -19.25 5.04 -3.58
CA LEU A 55 -18.95 4.56 -4.92
C LEU A 55 -20.16 3.86 -5.51
N THR A 56 -20.56 4.23 -6.72
CA THR A 56 -21.66 3.58 -7.45
C THR A 56 -21.11 2.92 -8.70
N TYR A 57 -20.99 1.60 -8.64
CA TYR A 57 -20.54 0.77 -9.75
C TYR A 57 -21.73 0.37 -10.64
N LYS A 58 -21.55 0.43 -11.95
CA LYS A 58 -22.50 -0.04 -12.95
C LYS A 58 -21.95 -1.22 -13.73
N ASP A 59 -20.81 -1.02 -14.34
CA ASP A 59 -20.05 -1.99 -15.13
C ASP A 59 -18.62 -1.48 -15.38
N ASN A 60 -17.74 -2.31 -15.94
CA ASN A 60 -16.33 -1.95 -16.22
C ASN A 60 -16.17 -1.01 -17.44
N SER A 61 -17.23 -0.74 -18.18
CA SER A 61 -17.17 0.14 -19.37
C SER A 61 -17.49 1.60 -19.06
N SER A 62 -18.00 1.86 -17.86
CA SER A 62 -18.46 3.17 -17.40
C SER A 62 -17.69 3.63 -16.17
N PRO A 63 -17.34 4.93 -16.04
CA PRO A 63 -16.85 5.45 -14.79
C PRO A 63 -17.86 5.23 -13.65
N LEU A 64 -17.35 5.00 -12.43
CA LEU A 64 -18.16 5.00 -11.23
C LEU A 64 -18.56 6.44 -10.89
N ASP A 65 -19.81 6.64 -10.49
CA ASP A 65 -20.21 7.88 -9.82
C ASP A 65 -19.70 7.83 -8.37
N ALA A 66 -18.98 8.85 -7.93
CA ALA A 66 -18.31 8.86 -6.64
C ALA A 66 -18.49 10.16 -5.85
N VAL A 67 -18.48 10.02 -4.53
CA VAL A 67 -18.32 11.13 -3.59
C VAL A 67 -17.26 10.74 -2.58
N THR A 68 -16.24 11.58 -2.45
CA THR A 68 -15.25 11.49 -1.38
C THR A 68 -15.50 12.60 -0.38
N ALA A 69 -15.82 12.25 0.85
CA ALA A 69 -15.85 13.18 1.97
C ALA A 69 -14.64 12.95 2.85
N ILE A 70 -13.95 14.03 3.23
CA ILE A 70 -12.72 14.02 4.00
C ILE A 70 -12.91 14.87 5.24
N GLU A 71 -12.66 14.29 6.41
CA GLU A 71 -12.49 15.02 7.65
C GLU A 71 -10.99 15.19 7.90
N ALA A 72 -10.55 16.43 8.06
CA ALA A 72 -9.15 16.75 8.27
C ALA A 72 -8.99 17.94 9.23
N ARG A 73 -7.76 18.31 9.51
CA ARG A 73 -7.43 19.50 10.29
C ARG A 73 -6.21 20.19 9.66
N THR A 74 -6.29 21.51 9.50
CA THR A 74 -5.15 22.29 9.05
C THR A 74 -4.03 22.31 10.10
N LEU A 75 -2.80 22.09 9.66
CA LEU A 75 -1.58 22.21 10.48
C LEU A 75 -0.97 23.61 10.39
N GLU A 76 -1.23 24.32 9.30
CA GLU A 76 -0.78 25.67 9.02
C GLU A 76 -1.88 26.49 8.35
N PRO A 77 -1.75 27.83 8.18
CA PRO A 77 -2.71 28.62 7.42
C PRO A 77 -2.71 28.20 5.94
N LEU A 78 -3.90 27.98 5.36
CA LEU A 78 -4.06 27.55 3.98
C LEU A 78 -4.98 28.50 3.18
N GLU A 79 -4.51 28.97 2.04
CA GLU A 79 -5.30 29.66 1.03
C GLU A 79 -5.85 28.70 -0.03
N ARG A 80 -5.22 27.53 -0.17
CA ARG A 80 -5.58 26.41 -1.04
C ARG A 80 -5.33 25.09 -0.35
N ILE A 81 -6.05 24.06 -0.81
CA ILE A 81 -5.89 22.68 -0.37
C ILE A 81 -5.59 21.87 -1.63
N ASN A 82 -4.47 21.19 -1.68
CA ASN A 82 -4.18 20.22 -2.72
C ASN A 82 -4.61 18.83 -2.23
N LEU A 83 -5.18 18.04 -3.12
CA LEU A 83 -5.45 16.61 -2.96
C LEU A 83 -4.86 15.91 -4.16
N ASP A 84 -4.19 14.79 -3.98
CA ASP A 84 -3.79 13.94 -5.10
C ASP A 84 -5.05 13.37 -5.76
N PHE A 85 -5.23 13.57 -7.08
CA PHE A 85 -6.36 13.01 -7.82
C PHE A 85 -6.17 13.07 -9.34
N THR A 86 -6.32 11.91 -9.97
CA THR A 86 -6.33 11.75 -11.43
C THR A 86 -7.40 10.73 -11.87
N HIS A 87 -7.49 10.45 -13.17
CA HIS A 87 -8.37 9.40 -13.73
C HIS A 87 -9.86 9.55 -13.38
N GLY A 88 -10.30 10.78 -13.14
CA GLY A 88 -11.70 11.10 -12.91
C GLY A 88 -12.03 12.54 -13.32
N THR A 89 -13.31 12.87 -13.29
CA THR A 89 -13.82 14.22 -13.54
C THR A 89 -14.47 14.75 -12.28
N VAL A 90 -14.09 15.94 -11.83
CA VAL A 90 -14.72 16.60 -10.69
C VAL A 90 -15.95 17.36 -11.16
N ALA A 91 -17.09 17.12 -10.53
CA ALA A 91 -18.35 17.80 -10.80
C ALA A 91 -18.57 18.98 -9.85
N SER A 92 -18.20 18.84 -8.58
CA SER A 92 -18.25 19.91 -7.57
C SER A 92 -17.32 19.61 -6.41
N ALA A 93 -16.87 20.65 -5.74
CA ALA A 93 -16.13 20.56 -4.48
C ALA A 93 -16.70 21.55 -3.46
N GLU A 94 -16.73 21.16 -2.21
CA GLU A 94 -17.15 21.96 -1.07
C GLU A 94 -16.09 21.88 0.03
N VAL A 95 -15.84 22.98 0.71
CA VAL A 95 -14.99 23.08 1.89
C VAL A 95 -15.80 23.72 3.02
N ASN A 96 -15.96 23.01 4.14
CA ASN A 96 -16.75 23.41 5.31
C ASN A 96 -18.21 23.83 4.95
N GLY A 97 -18.80 23.11 3.98
CA GLY A 97 -20.17 23.32 3.53
C GLY A 97 -20.37 24.49 2.55
N GLU A 98 -19.31 25.15 2.15
CA GLU A 98 -19.32 26.21 1.13
C GLU A 98 -18.69 25.71 -0.18
N PRO A 99 -19.27 26.09 -1.35
CA PRO A 99 -18.67 25.73 -2.64
C PRO A 99 -17.25 26.27 -2.75
N ALA A 100 -16.33 25.41 -3.17
CA ALA A 100 -14.94 25.76 -3.44
C ALA A 100 -14.67 25.78 -4.97
N GLN A 101 -13.83 26.69 -5.41
CA GLN A 101 -13.27 26.62 -6.75
C GLN A 101 -12.27 25.46 -6.82
N PHE A 102 -12.17 24.81 -7.97
CA PHE A 102 -11.23 23.71 -8.14
C PHE A 102 -10.60 23.72 -9.54
N GLU A 103 -9.36 23.30 -9.61
CA GLU A 103 -8.62 23.13 -10.86
C GLU A 103 -7.58 22.02 -10.71
N SER A 104 -7.17 21.40 -11.82
CA SER A 104 -6.13 20.38 -11.80
C SER A 104 -4.75 21.01 -12.01
N ALA A 105 -3.74 20.55 -11.28
CA ALA A 105 -2.36 20.93 -11.43
C ALA A 105 -1.46 19.68 -11.35
N GLY A 106 -0.95 19.19 -12.47
CA GLY A 106 -0.29 17.89 -12.51
C GLY A 106 -1.25 16.76 -12.14
N GLU A 107 -0.90 15.97 -11.14
CA GLU A 107 -1.76 14.92 -10.56
C GLU A 107 -2.53 15.41 -9.31
N ASP A 108 -2.54 16.72 -9.04
CA ASP A 108 -3.30 17.32 -7.94
C ASP A 108 -4.64 17.90 -8.40
N LEU A 109 -5.63 17.76 -7.54
CA LEU A 109 -6.84 18.55 -7.49
C LEU A 109 -6.66 19.67 -6.47
N VAL A 110 -6.55 20.91 -6.93
CA VAL A 110 -6.35 22.08 -6.08
C VAL A 110 -7.69 22.75 -5.78
N LEU A 111 -8.07 22.80 -4.51
CA LEU A 111 -9.28 23.46 -4.03
C LEU A 111 -8.94 24.85 -3.49
N THR A 112 -9.72 25.87 -3.90
CA THR A 112 -9.65 27.22 -3.35
C THR A 112 -10.93 27.46 -2.56
N PRO A 113 -10.89 27.42 -1.20
CA PRO A 113 -12.05 27.67 -0.38
C PRO A 113 -12.50 29.14 -0.48
N ALA A 114 -13.75 29.43 -0.10
CA ALA A 114 -14.30 30.79 -0.11
C ALA A 114 -13.53 31.76 0.80
N HIS A 115 -12.91 31.22 1.85
CA HIS A 115 -12.12 31.97 2.83
C HIS A 115 -10.83 31.22 3.16
N ALA A 116 -9.73 31.96 3.36
CA ALA A 116 -8.48 31.38 3.86
C ALA A 116 -8.70 30.71 5.22
N LEU A 117 -8.04 29.60 5.43
CA LEU A 117 -8.17 28.76 6.61
C LEU A 117 -7.01 29.04 7.58
N ALA A 118 -7.33 29.23 8.87
CA ALA A 118 -6.29 29.37 9.90
C ALA A 118 -5.73 27.99 10.30
N ALA A 119 -4.51 27.95 10.87
CA ALA A 119 -3.98 26.73 11.45
C ALA A 119 -4.90 26.18 12.57
N GLY A 120 -5.04 24.86 12.65
CA GLY A 120 -5.90 24.19 13.62
C GLY A 120 -7.39 24.19 13.25
N THR A 121 -7.78 24.72 12.09
CA THR A 121 -9.17 24.71 11.62
C THR A 121 -9.61 23.28 11.28
N PRO A 122 -10.78 22.81 11.80
CA PRO A 122 -11.39 21.59 11.27
C PRO A 122 -11.76 21.75 9.80
N LEU A 123 -11.45 20.75 9.00
CA LEU A 123 -11.75 20.68 7.59
C LEU A 123 -12.79 19.60 7.33
N HIS A 124 -13.85 19.97 6.63
CA HIS A 124 -14.76 19.05 6.00
C HIS A 124 -14.74 19.33 4.48
N ILE A 125 -14.19 18.40 3.71
CA ILE A 125 -14.10 18.52 2.26
C ILE A 125 -15.03 17.49 1.64
N ALA A 126 -15.85 17.89 0.66
CA ALA A 126 -16.68 16.99 -0.11
C ALA A 126 -16.42 17.19 -1.60
N VAL A 127 -15.98 16.13 -2.29
CA VAL A 127 -15.73 16.14 -3.72
C VAL A 127 -16.67 15.16 -4.41
N ARG A 128 -17.52 15.67 -5.32
CA ARG A 128 -18.30 14.84 -6.26
C ARG A 128 -17.49 14.65 -7.51
N HIS A 129 -17.23 13.40 -7.86
CA HIS A 129 -16.37 13.07 -8.98
C HIS A 129 -16.79 11.78 -9.66
N THR A 130 -16.15 11.46 -10.76
CA THR A 130 -16.16 10.12 -11.33
C THR A 130 -14.85 9.41 -10.99
N SER A 131 -14.90 8.08 -10.93
CA SER A 131 -13.71 7.24 -10.79
C SER A 131 -13.69 6.25 -11.95
N ASP A 132 -12.70 6.36 -12.83
CA ASP A 132 -12.70 5.63 -14.11
C ASP A 132 -11.93 4.31 -14.02
N PRO A 133 -12.62 3.13 -14.11
CA PRO A 133 -11.96 1.83 -14.08
C PRO A 133 -11.29 1.47 -15.42
N ARG A 134 -11.48 2.26 -16.46
CA ARG A 134 -10.88 2.07 -17.79
C ARG A 134 -9.48 2.66 -17.82
N GLY A 135 -8.65 2.23 -16.93
CA GLY A 135 -7.29 2.74 -16.79
C GLY A 135 -6.24 1.79 -17.37
N ARG A 136 -5.01 2.25 -17.29
CA ARG A 136 -3.82 1.47 -17.62
C ARG A 136 -3.53 0.48 -16.48
N ALA A 137 -2.73 -0.54 -16.76
CA ALA A 137 -2.26 -1.55 -15.79
C ALA A 137 -1.30 -0.99 -14.70
N ASP A 138 -1.43 0.30 -14.34
CA ASP A 138 -0.48 1.01 -13.48
C ASP A 138 -0.98 1.17 -12.02
N GLY A 139 -2.05 0.44 -11.64
CA GLY A 139 -2.67 0.53 -10.32
C GLY A 139 -3.97 1.36 -10.32
N GLY A 140 -4.59 1.46 -9.14
CA GLY A 140 -5.94 1.97 -8.98
C GLY A 140 -6.98 0.87 -9.18
N TRP A 141 -7.95 1.07 -10.08
CA TRP A 141 -8.88 0.01 -10.42
C TRP A 141 -8.24 -1.07 -11.30
N VAL A 142 -8.40 -2.32 -10.88
CA VAL A 142 -8.02 -3.51 -11.62
C VAL A 142 -9.29 -4.23 -12.07
N PRO A 143 -9.60 -4.25 -13.38
CA PRO A 143 -10.73 -5.01 -13.89
C PRO A 143 -10.56 -6.52 -13.64
N THR A 144 -11.63 -7.17 -13.19
CA THR A 144 -11.74 -8.63 -13.10
C THR A 144 -12.66 -9.16 -14.21
N GLU A 145 -12.82 -10.47 -14.31
CA GLU A 145 -13.72 -11.06 -15.33
C GLU A 145 -15.17 -10.60 -15.19
N ASP A 146 -15.61 -10.26 -13.97
CA ASP A 146 -17.02 -9.93 -13.67
C ASP A 146 -17.21 -8.69 -12.79
N GLY A 147 -16.17 -7.88 -12.64
CA GLY A 147 -16.20 -6.68 -11.82
C GLY A 147 -14.83 -6.03 -11.73
N LEU A 148 -14.46 -5.56 -10.55
CA LEU A 148 -13.20 -4.86 -10.31
C LEU A 148 -12.69 -5.06 -8.87
N ALA A 149 -11.42 -4.78 -8.66
CA ALA A 149 -10.77 -4.65 -7.35
C ALA A 149 -9.85 -3.43 -7.36
N MET A 150 -9.41 -2.96 -6.20
CA MET A 150 -8.37 -1.94 -6.08
C MET A 150 -7.00 -2.60 -5.91
N ALA A 151 -5.96 -1.95 -6.46
CA ALA A 151 -4.57 -2.23 -6.19
C ALA A 151 -3.80 -0.90 -6.27
N ASN A 152 -3.56 -0.28 -5.12
CA ASN A 152 -3.19 1.13 -5.04
C ASN A 152 -1.71 1.39 -4.72
N GLN A 153 -0.96 0.38 -4.35
CA GLN A 153 0.46 0.51 -3.98
C GLN A 153 1.33 0.70 -5.25
N ALA A 154 2.27 1.65 -5.25
CA ALA A 154 2.61 2.60 -4.18
C ALA A 154 1.86 3.94 -4.32
N ASP A 155 1.52 4.36 -5.53
CA ASP A 155 1.13 5.71 -5.94
C ASP A 155 -0.15 5.73 -6.79
N ALA A 156 -1.17 4.96 -6.39
CA ALA A 156 -2.34 4.79 -7.25
C ALA A 156 -3.71 4.95 -6.55
N ALA A 157 -3.77 5.25 -5.25
CA ALA A 157 -5.05 5.52 -4.59
C ALA A 157 -5.72 6.77 -5.17
N HIS A 158 -4.94 7.80 -5.49
CA HIS A 158 -5.43 9.04 -6.09
C HIS A 158 -5.98 8.88 -7.52
N ARG A 159 -5.78 7.71 -8.14
CA ARG A 159 -6.44 7.34 -9.42
C ARG A 159 -7.85 6.83 -9.20
N VAL A 160 -8.22 6.57 -7.96
CA VAL A 160 -9.54 6.07 -7.57
C VAL A 160 -10.36 7.16 -6.89
N PHE A 161 -9.78 7.89 -5.93
CA PHE A 161 -10.47 8.92 -5.16
C PHE A 161 -9.51 10.06 -4.77
N PRO A 162 -9.99 11.32 -4.65
CA PRO A 162 -9.19 12.41 -4.13
C PRO A 162 -8.73 12.11 -2.70
N CYS A 163 -7.42 12.19 -2.46
CA CYS A 163 -6.85 11.87 -1.15
C CYS A 163 -5.53 12.61 -0.90
N ASN A 164 -4.97 12.43 0.27
CA ASN A 164 -3.58 12.71 0.59
C ASN A 164 -2.82 11.39 0.42
N ASP A 165 -2.27 11.14 -0.78
CA ASP A 165 -1.82 9.81 -1.19
C ASP A 165 -0.38 9.53 -0.78
N HIS A 166 -0.18 9.39 0.54
CA HIS A 166 1.12 9.02 1.09
C HIS A 166 0.97 8.17 2.36
N PRO A 167 1.79 7.14 2.59
CA PRO A 167 1.68 6.29 3.78
C PRO A 167 1.85 7.04 5.10
N ALA A 168 2.48 8.23 5.09
CA ALA A 168 2.64 9.07 6.27
C ALA A 168 1.32 9.68 6.80
N ASP A 169 0.24 9.65 6.02
CA ASP A 169 -1.06 10.22 6.44
C ASP A 169 -2.12 9.11 6.52
N LYS A 170 -2.11 8.37 7.64
CA LYS A 170 -3.06 7.30 7.93
C LYS A 170 -4.38 7.87 8.43
N ALA A 171 -5.50 7.37 7.93
CA ALA A 171 -6.84 7.82 8.29
C ALA A 171 -7.81 6.66 8.52
N TYR A 172 -8.97 6.93 9.12
CA TYR A 172 -10.07 5.98 9.20
C TYR A 172 -10.89 6.00 7.91
N PHE A 173 -11.38 4.83 7.47
CA PHE A 173 -12.17 4.73 6.25
C PHE A 173 -13.60 4.25 6.52
N THR A 174 -14.54 4.85 5.80
CA THR A 174 -15.89 4.34 5.60
C THR A 174 -16.11 4.16 4.09
N PHE A 175 -16.52 2.97 3.68
CA PHE A 175 -16.81 2.64 2.29
C PHE A 175 -18.32 2.39 2.15
N ARG A 176 -18.98 3.11 1.21
CA ARG A 176 -20.39 2.90 0.81
C ARG A 176 -20.41 2.52 -0.66
N ILE A 177 -20.67 1.26 -0.94
CA ILE A 177 -20.54 0.71 -2.28
C ILE A 177 -21.91 0.29 -2.78
N THR A 178 -22.36 0.91 -3.87
CA THR A 178 -23.59 0.54 -4.57
C THR A 178 -23.23 -0.25 -5.82
N ALA A 179 -23.79 -1.45 -5.96
CA ALA A 179 -23.58 -2.29 -7.12
C ALA A 179 -24.89 -2.96 -7.59
N PRO A 180 -24.97 -3.39 -8.86
CA PRO A 180 -26.15 -4.04 -9.42
C PRO A 180 -26.55 -5.31 -8.68
N ALA A 181 -27.82 -5.69 -8.79
CA ALA A 181 -28.31 -6.94 -8.24
C ALA A 181 -27.50 -8.17 -8.72
N GLY A 182 -27.25 -9.12 -7.83
CA GLY A 182 -26.48 -10.33 -8.12
C GLY A 182 -24.95 -10.14 -8.07
N MET A 183 -24.48 -8.93 -7.75
CA MET A 183 -23.08 -8.67 -7.42
C MET A 183 -22.89 -8.54 -5.91
N THR A 184 -21.70 -8.83 -5.43
CA THR A 184 -21.25 -8.65 -4.05
C THR A 184 -20.20 -7.54 -4.04
N ALA A 185 -20.33 -6.61 -3.10
CA ALA A 185 -19.29 -5.61 -2.87
C ALA A 185 -18.67 -5.80 -1.48
N VAL A 186 -17.36 -5.65 -1.40
CA VAL A 186 -16.57 -5.77 -0.17
C VAL A 186 -15.52 -4.67 -0.10
N ALA A 187 -15.10 -4.32 1.13
CA ALA A 187 -13.99 -3.39 1.37
C ALA A 187 -13.23 -3.78 2.65
N ASN A 188 -12.16 -3.06 2.96
CA ASN A 188 -11.42 -3.18 4.23
C ASN A 188 -12.34 -3.04 5.44
N GLY A 189 -11.90 -3.56 6.59
CA GLY A 189 -12.58 -3.43 7.87
C GLY A 189 -13.81 -4.30 7.99
N VAL A 190 -14.75 -3.91 8.84
CA VAL A 190 -15.95 -4.70 9.17
C VAL A 190 -17.21 -4.10 8.54
N PRO A 191 -18.21 -4.94 8.22
CA PRO A 191 -19.54 -4.45 7.85
C PRO A 191 -20.11 -3.58 8.99
N SER A 192 -20.45 -2.33 8.71
CA SER A 192 -21.05 -1.44 9.69
C SER A 192 -22.57 -1.40 9.65
N ALA A 193 -23.16 -2.02 8.60
CA ALA A 193 -24.59 -2.21 8.43
C ALA A 193 -24.87 -3.45 7.59
N LEU A 194 -26.09 -4.00 7.69
CA LEU A 194 -26.55 -5.01 6.75
C LEU A 194 -26.69 -4.38 5.35
N PRO A 195 -26.47 -5.18 4.28
CA PRO A 195 -26.70 -4.70 2.93
C PRO A 195 -28.13 -4.15 2.77
N ALA A 196 -28.25 -2.95 2.20
CA ALA A 196 -29.52 -2.25 2.04
C ALA A 196 -29.93 -2.20 0.57
N SER A 197 -31.26 -2.14 0.32
CA SER A 197 -31.77 -1.95 -1.03
C SER A 197 -31.50 -0.52 -1.51
N GLY A 198 -30.86 -0.41 -2.66
CA GLY A 198 -30.61 0.84 -3.37
C GLY A 198 -31.63 1.11 -4.49
N ALA A 199 -31.47 2.22 -5.18
CA ALA A 199 -32.30 2.56 -6.33
C ALA A 199 -32.13 1.55 -7.48
N GLY A 200 -33.21 1.29 -8.24
CA GLY A 200 -33.15 0.42 -9.42
C GLY A 200 -32.85 -1.06 -9.12
N GLY A 201 -33.04 -1.52 -7.87
CA GLY A 201 -32.76 -2.89 -7.48
C GLY A 201 -31.28 -3.15 -7.15
N ALA A 202 -30.45 -2.13 -7.10
CA ALA A 202 -29.07 -2.21 -6.63
C ALA A 202 -29.02 -2.56 -5.13
N THR A 203 -27.85 -2.98 -4.67
CA THR A 203 -27.57 -3.21 -3.25
C THR A 203 -26.46 -2.26 -2.80
N VAL A 204 -26.58 -1.76 -1.57
CA VAL A 204 -25.61 -0.88 -0.91
C VAL A 204 -24.95 -1.63 0.24
N TRP A 205 -23.63 -1.72 0.23
CA TRP A 205 -22.81 -2.26 1.32
C TRP A 205 -22.05 -1.13 2.03
N THR A 206 -21.89 -1.26 3.34
CA THR A 206 -21.14 -0.28 4.12
C THR A 206 -20.12 -0.99 5.02
N TYR A 207 -18.86 -0.58 4.88
CA TYR A 207 -17.73 -1.10 5.66
C TYR A 207 -17.02 0.03 6.38
N LYS A 208 -16.36 -0.27 7.50
CA LYS A 208 -15.54 0.68 8.27
C LYS A 208 -14.27 0.03 8.76
N THR A 209 -13.17 0.74 8.68
CA THR A 209 -11.95 0.40 9.43
C THR A 209 -12.10 0.81 10.88
N VAL A 210 -11.48 0.07 11.80
CA VAL A 210 -11.42 0.37 13.24
C VAL A 210 -10.05 0.95 13.60
N HIS A 211 -9.05 0.67 12.77
CA HIS A 211 -7.69 1.19 12.86
C HIS A 211 -7.39 2.14 11.70
N PRO A 212 -6.49 3.13 11.89
CA PRO A 212 -6.08 4.00 10.80
C PRO A 212 -5.32 3.21 9.73
N MET A 213 -5.49 3.59 8.48
CA MET A 213 -4.97 2.90 7.31
C MET A 213 -4.36 3.91 6.33
N ALA A 214 -3.25 3.56 5.70
CA ALA A 214 -2.69 4.32 4.58
C ALA A 214 -3.58 4.17 3.34
N THR A 215 -3.61 5.19 2.47
CA THR A 215 -4.45 5.22 1.26
C THR A 215 -4.14 4.09 0.29
N GLU A 216 -2.87 3.73 0.17
CA GLU A 216 -2.38 2.66 -0.71
C GLU A 216 -2.91 1.27 -0.36
N LEU A 217 -3.34 1.07 0.90
CA LEU A 217 -3.91 -0.19 1.41
C LEU A 217 -5.43 -0.27 1.26
N ALA A 218 -6.07 0.78 0.71
CA ALA A 218 -7.51 0.80 0.51
C ALA A 218 -7.91 -0.26 -0.53
N GLN A 219 -8.90 -1.07 -0.16
CA GLN A 219 -9.44 -2.13 -1.00
C GLN A 219 -10.96 -2.02 -1.12
N VAL A 220 -11.43 -2.00 -2.35
CA VAL A 220 -12.83 -2.24 -2.70
C VAL A 220 -12.85 -3.27 -3.83
N SER A 221 -13.66 -4.31 -3.68
CA SER A 221 -13.92 -5.25 -4.75
C SER A 221 -15.41 -5.40 -4.99
N VAL A 222 -15.78 -5.46 -6.26
CA VAL A 222 -17.16 -5.73 -6.73
C VAL A 222 -17.09 -6.85 -7.74
N GLY A 223 -17.91 -7.90 -7.56
CA GLY A 223 -17.92 -9.05 -8.46
C GLY A 223 -18.98 -10.07 -8.07
N ARG A 224 -19.08 -11.16 -8.82
CA ARG A 224 -19.92 -12.31 -8.45
C ARG A 224 -19.14 -13.20 -7.48
N SER A 225 -19.08 -12.77 -6.23
CA SER A 225 -18.23 -13.36 -5.20
C SER A 225 -19.04 -13.95 -4.06
N ALA A 226 -18.54 -15.09 -3.56
CA ALA A 226 -18.95 -15.66 -2.26
C ALA A 226 -18.14 -15.01 -1.15
N VAL A 227 -18.80 -14.66 -0.05
CA VAL A 227 -18.17 -14.24 1.20
C VAL A 227 -18.24 -15.39 2.18
N LEU A 228 -17.08 -15.87 2.62
CA LEU A 228 -16.93 -17.00 3.53
C LEU A 228 -16.54 -16.49 4.91
N HIS A 229 -17.38 -16.77 5.91
CA HIS A 229 -17.13 -16.37 7.29
C HIS A 229 -16.59 -17.54 8.09
N ARG A 230 -15.50 -17.30 8.82
CA ARG A 230 -14.88 -18.26 9.74
C ARG A 230 -14.39 -17.54 10.98
N THR A 231 -13.88 -18.32 11.93
CA THR A 231 -13.29 -17.78 13.15
C THR A 231 -11.84 -18.22 13.24
N GLY A 232 -10.96 -17.25 13.39
CA GLY A 232 -9.54 -17.43 13.64
C GLY A 232 -9.20 -17.50 15.13
N PRO A 233 -7.90 -17.39 15.48
CA PRO A 233 -7.43 -17.39 16.86
C PRO A 233 -8.17 -16.33 17.69
N HIS A 234 -8.43 -16.67 18.95
CA HIS A 234 -9.06 -15.76 19.94
C HIS A 234 -10.42 -15.17 19.53
N GLY A 235 -11.13 -15.84 18.62
CA GLY A 235 -12.41 -15.35 18.13
C GLY A 235 -12.30 -14.30 17.02
N LEU A 236 -11.12 -14.11 16.42
CA LEU A 236 -10.91 -13.17 15.31
C LEU A 236 -11.85 -13.51 14.14
N PRO A 237 -12.72 -12.59 13.70
CA PRO A 237 -13.53 -12.81 12.51
C PRO A 237 -12.65 -12.94 11.26
N LEU A 238 -12.85 -14.03 10.50
CA LEU A 238 -12.24 -14.21 9.18
C LEU A 238 -13.31 -14.08 8.11
N ARG A 239 -13.06 -13.21 7.13
CA ARG A 239 -13.98 -12.87 6.04
C ARG A 239 -13.26 -12.99 4.71
N ASP A 240 -13.29 -14.16 4.11
CA ASP A 240 -12.68 -14.39 2.80
C ASP A 240 -13.67 -14.15 1.68
N VAL A 241 -13.15 -13.72 0.54
CA VAL A 241 -13.91 -13.36 -0.64
C VAL A 241 -13.30 -14.06 -1.84
N VAL A 242 -14.12 -14.85 -2.53
CA VAL A 242 -13.67 -15.64 -3.68
C VAL A 242 -14.70 -15.58 -4.80
N PRO A 243 -14.31 -15.78 -6.07
CA PRO A 243 -15.28 -15.94 -7.14
C PRO A 243 -16.24 -17.08 -6.80
N GLU A 244 -17.55 -16.83 -6.90
CA GLU A 244 -18.60 -17.81 -6.52
C GLU A 244 -18.40 -19.17 -7.19
N ALA A 245 -18.03 -19.18 -8.47
CA ALA A 245 -17.81 -20.40 -9.25
C ALA A 245 -16.61 -21.24 -8.77
N ASP A 246 -15.67 -20.65 -8.02
CA ASP A 246 -14.45 -21.33 -7.53
C ASP A 246 -14.49 -21.64 -6.04
N ARG A 247 -15.57 -21.33 -5.36
CA ARG A 247 -15.70 -21.46 -3.90
C ARG A 247 -15.18 -22.79 -3.37
N GLU A 248 -15.69 -23.91 -3.89
CA GLU A 248 -15.31 -25.24 -3.41
C GLU A 248 -13.83 -25.55 -3.64
N ARG A 249 -13.28 -25.12 -4.75
CA ARG A 249 -11.87 -25.32 -5.12
C ARG A 249 -10.92 -24.49 -4.26
N LEU A 250 -11.31 -23.26 -3.90
CA LEU A 250 -10.47 -22.32 -3.16
C LEU A 250 -10.59 -22.48 -1.63
N GLU A 251 -11.71 -22.99 -1.13
CA GLU A 251 -11.95 -23.12 0.32
C GLU A 251 -10.85 -23.91 1.08
N PRO A 252 -10.22 -24.97 0.56
CA PRO A 252 -9.11 -25.64 1.23
C PRO A 252 -7.91 -24.73 1.55
N TRP A 253 -7.60 -23.76 0.67
CA TRP A 253 -6.56 -22.79 0.91
C TRP A 253 -6.92 -21.84 2.05
N LEU A 254 -8.13 -21.33 2.03
CA LEU A 254 -8.62 -20.36 3.00
C LEU A 254 -8.71 -20.95 4.42
N ARG A 255 -8.92 -22.26 4.55
CA ARG A 255 -8.93 -22.94 5.87
C ARG A 255 -7.58 -22.91 6.57
N LYS A 256 -6.48 -22.68 5.86
CA LYS A 256 -5.13 -22.59 6.41
C LYS A 256 -4.88 -21.26 7.12
N THR A 257 -5.61 -20.20 6.78
CA THR A 257 -5.42 -18.82 7.27
C THR A 257 -5.40 -18.73 8.80
N ALA A 258 -6.30 -19.43 9.50
CA ALA A 258 -6.31 -19.43 10.97
C ALA A 258 -4.97 -19.96 11.56
N GLY A 259 -4.42 -21.02 10.96
CA GLY A 259 -3.12 -21.57 11.36
C GLY A 259 -1.95 -20.63 11.03
N HIS A 260 -2.02 -19.92 9.90
CA HIS A 260 -1.02 -18.92 9.55
C HIS A 260 -1.01 -17.75 10.56
N ILE A 261 -2.19 -17.26 10.97
CA ILE A 261 -2.32 -16.20 11.98
C ILE A 261 -1.75 -16.68 13.32
N GLU A 262 -2.11 -17.88 13.77
CA GLU A 262 -1.58 -18.44 15.01
C GLU A 262 -0.05 -18.59 14.97
N TRP A 263 0.50 -19.02 13.82
CA TRP A 263 1.92 -19.15 13.59
C TRP A 263 2.65 -17.79 13.66
N MET A 264 2.07 -16.73 13.12
CA MET A 264 2.58 -15.35 13.22
C MET A 264 2.47 -14.82 14.65
N GLU A 265 1.32 -14.98 15.31
CA GLU A 265 1.09 -14.49 16.69
C GLU A 265 2.08 -15.06 17.69
N GLN A 266 2.49 -16.32 17.54
CA GLN A 266 3.52 -16.94 18.38
C GLN A 266 4.88 -16.23 18.27
N ARG A 267 5.15 -15.52 17.19
CA ARG A 267 6.43 -14.86 16.88
C ARG A 267 6.42 -13.39 17.23
N VAL A 268 5.40 -12.67 16.77
CA VAL A 268 5.37 -11.20 16.81
C VAL A 268 4.27 -10.61 17.68
N GLY A 269 3.42 -11.45 18.26
CA GLY A 269 2.31 -11.01 19.09
C GLY A 269 0.98 -10.96 18.34
N ARG A 270 -0.07 -10.58 19.06
CA ARG A 270 -1.47 -10.63 18.59
C ARG A 270 -1.67 -9.94 17.25
N TYR A 271 -2.54 -10.52 16.42
CA TYR A 271 -3.00 -9.90 15.20
C TYR A 271 -3.53 -8.48 15.48
N PRO A 272 -3.11 -7.46 14.72
CA PRO A 272 -3.32 -6.07 15.12
C PRO A 272 -4.73 -5.53 14.89
N PHE A 273 -5.51 -6.13 13.98
CA PHE A 273 -6.76 -5.56 13.50
C PHE A 273 -8.01 -6.31 13.95
N GLU A 274 -9.17 -5.78 13.60
CA GLU A 274 -10.50 -6.26 13.99
C GLU A 274 -10.99 -7.50 13.25
N ASN A 275 -10.46 -7.75 12.05
CA ASN A 275 -10.75 -8.92 11.23
C ASN A 275 -9.61 -9.17 10.25
N TYR A 276 -9.58 -10.34 9.64
CA TYR A 276 -8.75 -10.63 8.49
C TYR A 276 -9.54 -11.36 7.42
N GLY A 277 -9.07 -11.31 6.19
CA GLY A 277 -9.62 -12.08 5.08
C GLY A 277 -8.68 -12.11 3.88
N VAL A 278 -8.91 -13.08 3.03
CA VAL A 278 -8.25 -13.27 1.74
C VAL A 278 -9.25 -12.95 0.65
N LEU A 279 -8.92 -11.98 -0.21
CA LEU A 279 -9.67 -11.66 -1.42
C LEU A 279 -8.96 -12.30 -2.61
N ILE A 280 -9.56 -13.32 -3.21
CA ILE A 280 -9.03 -13.93 -4.45
C ILE A 280 -9.81 -13.35 -5.62
N ALA A 281 -9.14 -12.57 -6.47
CA ALA A 281 -9.74 -11.91 -7.62
C ALA A 281 -9.29 -12.56 -8.93
N ARG A 282 -10.22 -12.70 -9.89
CA ARG A 282 -9.92 -13.12 -11.26
C ARG A 282 -9.35 -11.95 -12.07
N ALA A 283 -8.30 -11.34 -11.53
CA ALA A 283 -7.50 -10.30 -12.15
C ALA A 283 -6.19 -10.88 -12.68
N LYS A 284 -5.48 -10.11 -13.49
CA LYS A 284 -4.12 -10.40 -13.94
C LYS A 284 -3.22 -9.28 -13.46
N THR A 285 -2.97 -9.27 -12.16
CA THR A 285 -2.09 -8.29 -11.51
C THR A 285 -0.62 -8.63 -11.73
N GLY A 286 -0.28 -9.93 -11.66
CA GLY A 286 1.09 -10.42 -11.63
C GLY A 286 1.76 -10.21 -10.27
N PHE A 287 0.98 -9.88 -9.24
CA PHE A 287 1.40 -9.71 -7.84
C PHE A 287 0.22 -9.92 -6.90
N GLU A 288 0.50 -10.15 -5.63
CA GLU A 288 -0.42 -10.10 -4.50
C GLU A 288 -0.26 -8.75 -3.79
N LEU A 289 -1.20 -8.38 -2.90
CA LEU A 289 -1.17 -7.11 -2.19
C LEU A 289 -1.80 -7.22 -0.80
N GLU A 290 -1.09 -6.71 0.17
CA GLU A 290 -1.37 -6.76 1.60
C GLU A 290 -2.53 -5.89 2.08
N THR A 291 -3.44 -5.46 1.23
CA THR A 291 -4.50 -4.50 1.62
C THR A 291 -5.08 -4.79 3.00
N GLN A 292 -5.04 -3.77 3.89
CA GLN A 292 -5.28 -3.93 5.34
C GLN A 292 -6.60 -4.66 5.61
N THR A 293 -6.57 -5.72 6.42
CA THR A 293 -7.69 -6.60 6.79
C THR A 293 -8.28 -7.47 5.68
N LEU A 294 -7.86 -7.30 4.41
CA LEU A 294 -8.40 -8.04 3.26
C LEU A 294 -7.35 -8.13 2.15
N SER A 295 -6.33 -8.99 2.33
CA SER A 295 -5.23 -9.13 1.37
C SER A 295 -5.71 -9.62 0.00
N LEU A 296 -5.28 -8.96 -1.07
CA LEU A 296 -5.63 -9.27 -2.45
C LEU A 296 -4.68 -10.31 -3.03
N PHE A 297 -5.25 -11.35 -3.63
CA PHE A 297 -4.50 -12.39 -4.33
C PHE A 297 -5.00 -12.57 -5.75
N GLU A 298 -4.07 -12.77 -6.70
CA GLU A 298 -4.41 -13.20 -8.03
C GLU A 298 -4.91 -14.64 -8.03
N HIS A 299 -6.03 -14.89 -8.69
CA HIS A 299 -6.62 -16.22 -8.82
C HIS A 299 -5.64 -17.25 -9.41
N GLY A 300 -4.74 -16.81 -10.30
CA GLY A 300 -3.72 -17.64 -10.96
C GLY A 300 -2.81 -18.35 -9.96
N LEU A 301 -2.47 -17.73 -8.83
CA LEU A 301 -1.63 -18.32 -7.78
C LEU A 301 -2.21 -19.65 -7.26
N PHE A 302 -3.53 -19.79 -7.19
CA PHE A 302 -4.25 -20.93 -6.65
C PHE A 302 -4.69 -21.95 -7.71
N SER A 303 -4.26 -21.79 -8.97
CA SER A 303 -4.69 -22.64 -10.09
C SER A 303 -4.13 -24.08 -10.04
N GLY A 304 -3.07 -24.29 -9.24
CA GLY A 304 -2.35 -25.56 -9.16
C GLY A 304 -1.36 -25.76 -10.32
N GLU A 305 -1.32 -24.84 -11.27
CA GLU A 305 -0.38 -24.85 -12.39
C GLU A 305 0.77 -23.87 -12.12
N GLY A 306 2.00 -24.39 -12.06
CA GLY A 306 3.22 -23.56 -11.98
C GLY A 306 3.80 -23.39 -10.57
N TYR A 307 3.00 -23.41 -9.51
CA TYR A 307 3.49 -23.21 -8.14
C TYR A 307 3.22 -24.44 -7.26
N PRO A 308 4.22 -24.91 -6.47
CA PRO A 308 3.98 -25.96 -5.48
C PRO A 308 3.16 -25.40 -4.30
N GLU A 309 2.38 -26.27 -3.66
CA GLU A 309 1.48 -25.90 -2.55
C GLU A 309 2.20 -25.13 -1.44
N TRP A 310 3.38 -25.58 -1.04
CA TRP A 310 4.16 -24.91 0.01
C TRP A 310 4.53 -23.47 -0.34
N TYR A 311 4.76 -23.18 -1.63
CA TYR A 311 5.07 -21.83 -2.10
C TYR A 311 3.84 -20.92 -2.00
N VAL A 312 2.67 -21.40 -2.45
CA VAL A 312 1.41 -20.66 -2.31
C VAL A 312 1.13 -20.33 -0.84
N GLU A 313 1.33 -21.30 0.06
CA GLU A 313 1.18 -21.06 1.51
C GLU A 313 2.18 -20.03 2.03
N SER A 314 3.43 -20.08 1.58
CA SER A 314 4.44 -19.11 2.02
C SER A 314 4.12 -17.69 1.53
N VAL A 315 3.57 -17.54 0.32
CA VAL A 315 3.06 -16.24 -0.18
C VAL A 315 1.84 -15.78 0.64
N MET A 316 0.94 -16.68 1.03
CA MET A 316 -0.17 -16.31 1.94
C MET A 316 0.35 -15.81 3.30
N VAL A 317 1.46 -16.35 3.79
CA VAL A 317 2.10 -15.86 5.02
C VAL A 317 2.82 -14.54 4.79
N HIS A 318 3.40 -14.30 3.62
CA HIS A 318 3.98 -13.02 3.22
C HIS A 318 2.94 -11.89 3.33
N GLU A 319 1.81 -12.03 2.62
CA GLU A 319 0.73 -11.03 2.64
C GLU A 319 0.08 -10.88 4.02
N LEU A 320 0.05 -11.94 4.80
CA LEU A 320 -0.41 -11.88 6.19
C LEU A 320 0.59 -11.14 7.10
N ALA A 321 1.89 -11.33 6.92
CA ALA A 321 2.93 -10.69 7.74
C ALA A 321 2.89 -9.17 7.62
N HIS A 322 2.55 -8.65 6.46
CA HIS A 322 2.35 -7.22 6.23
C HIS A 322 1.33 -6.60 7.16
N GLN A 323 0.34 -7.33 7.66
CA GLN A 323 -0.63 -6.79 8.59
C GLN A 323 0.02 -6.23 9.87
N TRP A 324 1.17 -6.79 10.28
CA TRP A 324 2.01 -6.23 11.35
C TRP A 324 3.06 -5.25 10.80
N PHE A 325 3.70 -5.60 9.65
CA PHE A 325 4.85 -4.90 9.07
C PHE A 325 4.46 -4.26 7.73
N GLY A 326 3.98 -3.05 7.76
CA GLY A 326 3.47 -2.30 6.61
C GLY A 326 2.13 -1.65 6.91
N ASP A 327 1.17 -2.43 7.40
CA ASP A 327 -0.17 -1.96 7.67
C ASP A 327 -0.28 -1.36 9.07
N SER A 328 -0.04 -2.14 10.13
CA SER A 328 -0.07 -1.62 11.51
C SER A 328 1.11 -0.70 11.77
N VAL A 329 2.33 -1.16 11.51
CA VAL A 329 3.54 -0.32 11.53
C VAL A 329 3.84 0.11 10.10
N THR A 330 3.43 1.32 9.75
CA THR A 330 3.51 1.84 8.38
C THR A 330 4.82 2.59 8.15
N PRO A 331 5.45 2.46 6.96
CA PRO A 331 6.69 3.17 6.65
C PRO A 331 6.45 4.69 6.64
N ARG A 332 7.40 5.44 7.21
CA ARG A 332 7.33 6.91 7.25
C ARG A 332 7.52 7.52 5.86
N THR A 333 8.35 6.90 5.03
CA THR A 333 8.63 7.28 3.65
C THR A 333 8.74 6.03 2.79
N TRP A 334 8.60 6.18 1.49
CA TRP A 334 8.78 5.05 0.56
C TRP A 334 10.21 4.50 0.54
N SER A 335 11.20 5.24 1.04
CA SER A 335 12.55 4.71 1.26
C SER A 335 12.61 3.68 2.39
N ASP A 336 11.64 3.68 3.30
CA ASP A 336 11.54 2.75 4.42
C ASP A 336 10.79 1.44 4.04
N LEU A 337 10.39 1.26 2.78
CA LEU A 337 9.65 0.08 2.29
C LEU A 337 10.39 -1.25 2.58
N TRP A 338 11.70 -1.23 2.76
CA TRP A 338 12.47 -2.40 3.15
C TRP A 338 11.99 -3.00 4.49
N LEU A 339 11.39 -2.18 5.38
CA LEU A 339 10.79 -2.61 6.65
C LEU A 339 9.49 -3.41 6.43
N ASN A 340 8.73 -3.12 5.37
CA ASN A 340 7.55 -3.90 5.01
C ASN A 340 7.98 -5.20 4.35
N GLU A 341 8.53 -5.10 3.16
CA GLU A 341 8.86 -6.22 2.29
C GLU A 341 9.92 -7.14 2.88
N GLY A 342 10.90 -6.56 3.57
CA GLY A 342 11.94 -7.33 4.24
C GLY A 342 11.40 -8.24 5.33
N HIS A 343 10.48 -7.75 6.17
CA HIS A 343 9.85 -8.56 7.20
C HIS A 343 8.89 -9.60 6.60
N ALA A 344 8.06 -9.22 5.64
CA ALA A 344 7.17 -10.15 4.97
C ALA A 344 7.94 -11.29 4.30
N THR A 345 9.00 -10.97 3.56
CA THR A 345 9.90 -11.95 2.93
C THR A 345 10.63 -12.82 3.98
N TRP A 346 11.00 -12.24 5.12
CA TRP A 346 11.58 -12.97 6.23
C TRP A 346 10.63 -14.04 6.78
N TYR A 347 9.38 -13.68 7.06
CA TYR A 347 8.39 -14.62 7.59
C TYR A 347 7.93 -15.64 6.55
N GLU A 348 7.84 -15.26 5.27
CA GLU A 348 7.67 -16.18 4.14
C GLU A 348 8.77 -17.25 4.13
N ALA A 349 10.05 -16.82 4.22
CA ALA A 349 11.20 -17.73 4.21
C ALA A 349 11.22 -18.65 5.44
N LEU A 350 10.92 -18.11 6.64
CA LEU A 350 10.81 -18.89 7.87
C LEU A 350 9.69 -19.92 7.82
N TYR A 351 8.56 -19.58 7.20
CA TYR A 351 7.45 -20.51 7.05
C TYR A 351 7.80 -21.67 6.11
N ALA A 352 8.41 -21.38 4.97
CA ALA A 352 8.88 -22.39 4.02
C ALA A 352 9.94 -23.33 4.62
N ASP A 353 10.85 -22.77 5.44
CA ASP A 353 11.86 -23.54 6.21
C ASP A 353 11.18 -24.46 7.22
N GLY A 354 10.23 -23.94 8.00
CA GLY A 354 9.45 -24.69 8.98
C GLY A 354 8.66 -25.85 8.36
N LEU A 355 8.25 -25.75 7.11
CA LEU A 355 7.67 -26.83 6.33
C LEU A 355 8.70 -27.84 5.80
N GLY A 356 10.00 -27.59 5.98
CA GLY A 356 11.10 -28.41 5.44
C GLY A 356 11.15 -28.41 3.89
N LYS A 357 10.64 -27.37 3.25
CA LYS A 357 10.53 -27.28 1.77
C LYS A 357 11.62 -26.45 1.14
N TYR A 358 12.01 -25.35 1.79
CA TYR A 358 13.06 -24.47 1.31
C TYR A 358 13.80 -23.88 2.51
N SER A 359 15.06 -24.33 2.72
CA SER A 359 15.83 -23.95 3.91
C SER A 359 16.12 -22.45 3.92
N LEU A 360 15.94 -21.83 5.09
CA LEU A 360 16.22 -20.41 5.33
C LEU A 360 17.67 -20.07 4.97
N ASP A 361 18.64 -20.86 5.43
CA ASP A 361 20.08 -20.64 5.13
C ASP A 361 20.34 -20.68 3.63
N ARG A 362 19.72 -21.60 2.92
CA ARG A 362 19.85 -21.71 1.46
C ARG A 362 19.28 -20.47 0.77
N ARG A 363 18.07 -20.02 1.13
CA ARG A 363 17.46 -18.82 0.55
C ARG A 363 18.31 -17.58 0.83
N MET A 364 18.78 -17.41 2.06
CA MET A 364 19.62 -16.26 2.43
C MET A 364 20.98 -16.29 1.73
N ARG A 365 21.57 -17.46 1.54
CA ARG A 365 22.80 -17.61 0.75
C ARG A 365 22.60 -17.23 -0.71
N GLU A 366 21.53 -17.71 -1.34
CA GLU A 366 21.20 -17.34 -2.73
C GLU A 366 20.92 -15.83 -2.87
N ALA A 367 20.26 -15.21 -1.89
CA ALA A 367 20.07 -13.78 -1.81
C ALA A 367 21.42 -13.03 -1.64
N TYR A 368 22.30 -13.52 -0.78
CA TYR A 368 23.62 -12.94 -0.55
C TYR A 368 24.46 -12.95 -1.83
N GLU A 369 24.49 -14.06 -2.54
CA GLU A 369 25.22 -14.21 -3.82
C GLU A 369 24.75 -13.21 -4.91
N ARG A 370 23.49 -12.76 -4.87
CA ARG A 370 22.87 -11.82 -5.82
C ARG A 370 22.82 -10.38 -5.34
N SER A 371 23.05 -10.14 -4.04
CA SER A 371 22.77 -8.87 -3.37
C SER A 371 23.53 -7.67 -3.98
N ASP A 372 24.82 -7.83 -4.34
CA ASP A 372 25.59 -6.75 -4.97
C ASP A 372 25.04 -6.37 -6.36
N GLN A 373 24.58 -7.36 -7.12
CA GLN A 373 23.93 -7.10 -8.41
C GLN A 373 22.62 -6.32 -8.22
N TRP A 374 21.82 -6.68 -7.22
CA TRP A 374 20.57 -5.98 -6.91
C TRP A 374 20.81 -4.55 -6.44
N ARG A 375 21.82 -4.33 -5.56
CA ARG A 375 22.25 -2.99 -5.10
C ARG A 375 22.73 -2.12 -6.26
N ALA A 376 23.52 -2.69 -7.16
CA ALA A 376 23.98 -1.98 -8.37
C ALA A 376 22.81 -1.56 -9.27
N ALA A 377 21.79 -2.39 -9.43
CA ALA A 377 20.62 -2.12 -10.25
C ALA A 377 19.62 -1.17 -9.59
N GLY A 378 19.23 -1.44 -8.34
CA GLY A 378 18.10 -0.78 -7.64
C GLY A 378 18.49 0.20 -6.55
N GLY A 379 19.77 0.32 -6.19
CA GLY A 379 20.23 1.01 -4.97
C GLY A 379 20.24 0.09 -3.75
N PRO A 380 20.74 0.57 -2.60
CA PRO A 380 20.69 -0.17 -1.35
C PRO A 380 19.24 -0.30 -0.82
N PRO A 381 18.95 -1.26 0.07
CA PRO A 381 17.59 -1.50 0.57
C PRO A 381 16.89 -0.26 1.16
N ALA A 382 17.56 0.50 2.02
CA ALA A 382 17.01 1.72 2.65
C ALA A 382 17.27 3.01 1.84
N ALA A 383 17.86 2.90 0.66
CA ALA A 383 18.06 4.03 -0.27
C ALA A 383 17.86 3.58 -1.73
N PRO A 384 16.67 3.08 -2.09
CA PRO A 384 16.38 2.67 -3.46
C PRO A 384 16.62 3.84 -4.43
N LYS A 385 16.98 3.53 -5.68
CA LYS A 385 17.15 4.56 -6.71
C LYS A 385 15.80 5.18 -7.07
N ALA A 386 15.73 6.51 -7.05
CA ALA A 386 14.62 7.24 -7.63
C ALA A 386 14.53 6.98 -9.16
N ALA A 387 13.35 7.15 -9.74
CA ALA A 387 13.16 7.11 -11.18
C ALA A 387 13.87 8.31 -11.85
N ALA A 388 14.33 8.12 -13.08
CA ALA A 388 14.72 9.25 -13.89
C ALA A 388 13.45 10.04 -14.32
N PRO A 389 13.57 11.34 -14.61
CA PRO A 389 12.43 12.14 -15.07
C PRO A 389 11.69 11.46 -16.23
N GLY A 390 10.39 11.24 -16.07
CA GLY A 390 9.52 10.56 -17.06
C GLY A 390 9.64 9.04 -17.11
N GLU A 391 10.43 8.42 -16.24
CA GLU A 391 10.47 6.95 -16.06
C GLU A 391 9.61 6.55 -14.85
N LYS A 392 8.92 5.42 -14.96
CA LYS A 392 8.21 4.82 -13.81
C LYS A 392 9.23 4.28 -12.81
N ILE A 393 9.01 4.55 -11.53
CA ILE A 393 9.86 4.00 -10.48
C ILE A 393 9.72 2.47 -10.41
N GLY A 394 10.85 1.79 -10.43
CA GLY A 394 10.87 0.34 -10.15
C GLY A 394 11.22 0.13 -8.68
N LEU A 395 10.26 0.34 -7.79
CA LEU A 395 10.47 0.25 -6.34
C LEU A 395 10.50 -1.22 -5.87
N PHE A 396 9.54 -2.01 -6.35
CA PHE A 396 9.37 -3.42 -5.99
C PHE A 396 10.39 -4.30 -6.75
N ARG A 397 11.59 -4.42 -6.20
CA ARG A 397 12.73 -5.14 -6.78
C ARG A 397 13.31 -6.12 -5.75
N PRO A 398 14.02 -7.17 -6.17
CA PRO A 398 14.60 -8.17 -5.26
C PRO A 398 15.44 -7.60 -4.12
N VAL A 399 16.05 -6.41 -4.29
CA VAL A 399 16.82 -5.74 -3.24
C VAL A 399 15.94 -5.32 -2.05
N VAL A 400 14.66 -5.00 -2.30
CA VAL A 400 13.69 -4.59 -1.25
C VAL A 400 13.07 -5.81 -0.56
N TYR A 401 12.95 -6.94 -1.25
CA TYR A 401 12.44 -8.22 -0.73
C TYR A 401 13.55 -9.06 -0.08
N ASP A 402 14.13 -9.98 -0.84
CA ASP A 402 15.18 -10.88 -0.35
C ASP A 402 16.43 -10.13 0.12
N GLY A 403 16.77 -8.99 -0.52
CA GLY A 403 17.88 -8.14 -0.08
C GLY A 403 17.65 -7.52 1.30
N SER A 404 16.40 -7.26 1.68
CA SER A 404 16.02 -6.74 3.00
C SER A 404 15.85 -7.85 4.03
N ALA A 405 15.26 -9.00 3.66
CA ALA A 405 15.24 -10.20 4.51
C ALA A 405 16.66 -10.65 4.89
N LEU A 406 17.62 -10.45 3.98
CA LEU A 406 19.04 -10.72 4.23
C LEU A 406 19.62 -9.82 5.33
N ILE A 407 19.14 -8.57 5.50
CA ILE A 407 19.52 -7.68 6.61
C ILE A 407 19.03 -8.26 7.93
N LEU A 408 17.77 -8.72 7.96
CA LEU A 408 17.19 -9.34 9.16
C LEU A 408 17.90 -10.64 9.54
N TYR A 409 18.29 -11.45 8.55
CA TYR A 409 19.10 -12.62 8.76
C TYR A 409 20.46 -12.25 9.36
N ALA A 410 21.17 -11.27 8.79
CA ALA A 410 22.44 -10.79 9.30
C ALA A 410 22.32 -10.24 10.73
N LEU A 411 21.27 -9.47 11.01
CA LEU A 411 20.97 -8.96 12.35
C LEU A 411 20.76 -10.11 13.34
N ARG A 412 19.98 -11.11 12.97
CA ARG A 412 19.75 -12.29 13.83
C ARG A 412 21.03 -13.07 14.12
N GLN A 413 21.93 -13.22 13.14
CA GLN A 413 23.24 -13.84 13.36
C GLN A 413 24.11 -13.00 14.30
N GLU A 414 24.04 -11.67 14.20
CA GLU A 414 24.85 -10.72 14.98
C GLU A 414 24.41 -10.62 16.45
N VAL A 415 23.09 -10.61 16.72
CA VAL A 415 22.56 -10.40 18.08
C VAL A 415 22.08 -11.69 18.75
N GLY A 416 21.95 -12.78 17.99
CA GLY A 416 21.36 -14.05 18.44
C GLY A 416 19.84 -14.07 18.38
N ALA A 417 19.27 -15.28 18.35
CA ALA A 417 17.84 -15.50 18.13
C ALA A 417 16.95 -14.83 19.19
N GLU A 418 17.29 -14.93 20.47
CA GLU A 418 16.47 -14.37 21.56
C GLU A 418 16.38 -12.83 21.51
N ALA A 419 17.50 -12.16 21.21
CA ALA A 419 17.51 -10.70 21.08
C ALA A 419 16.75 -10.27 19.82
N PHE A 420 16.91 -10.98 18.71
CA PHE A 420 16.18 -10.74 17.49
C PHE A 420 14.66 -10.89 17.70
N ASP A 421 14.20 -11.97 18.33
CA ASP A 421 12.78 -12.19 18.63
C ASP A 421 12.20 -11.09 19.54
N ARG A 422 13.01 -10.50 20.44
CA ARG A 422 12.58 -9.32 21.23
C ARG A 422 12.48 -8.07 20.37
N ILE A 423 13.43 -7.87 19.44
CA ILE A 423 13.40 -6.74 18.48
C ILE A 423 12.09 -6.78 17.68
N GLU A 424 11.76 -7.92 17.08
CA GLU A 424 10.55 -8.09 16.27
C GLU A 424 9.27 -7.80 17.06
N ARG A 425 9.12 -8.38 18.25
CA ARG A 425 7.94 -8.16 19.10
C ARG A 425 7.82 -6.72 19.58
N ASN A 426 8.92 -6.11 20.01
CA ASN A 426 8.91 -4.75 20.51
C ASN A 426 8.71 -3.74 19.37
N TRP A 427 9.21 -4.04 18.17
CA TRP A 427 8.95 -3.22 16.98
C TRP A 427 7.45 -3.08 16.72
N VAL A 428 6.74 -4.20 16.64
CA VAL A 428 5.30 -4.22 16.41
C VAL A 428 4.53 -3.59 17.58
N ALA A 429 4.92 -3.89 18.82
CA ALA A 429 4.21 -3.40 20.00
C ALA A 429 4.33 -1.89 20.21
N GLU A 430 5.52 -1.32 19.98
CA GLU A 430 5.80 0.10 20.25
C GLU A 430 5.32 1.03 19.12
N HIS A 431 5.24 0.52 17.88
CA HIS A 431 4.86 1.32 16.73
C HIS A 431 3.46 0.99 16.18
N ARG A 432 2.69 0.19 16.91
CA ARG A 432 1.34 -0.22 16.50
C ARG A 432 0.48 0.98 16.07
N ASP A 433 -0.20 0.84 14.92
CA ASP A 433 -1.07 1.84 14.30
C ASP A 433 -0.37 3.16 13.93
N GLY A 434 0.95 3.17 14.01
CA GLY A 434 1.79 4.35 13.83
C GLY A 434 2.70 4.29 12.61
N LEU A 435 3.52 5.33 12.51
CA LEU A 435 4.55 5.49 11.48
C LEU A 435 5.93 5.22 12.08
N ALA A 436 6.73 4.45 11.38
CA ALA A 436 8.12 4.21 11.78
C ALA A 436 9.03 4.13 10.56
N GLY A 437 10.30 4.49 10.74
CA GLY A 437 11.30 4.48 9.68
C GLY A 437 12.57 3.74 10.10
N THR A 438 13.52 3.71 9.19
CA THR A 438 14.80 3.02 9.35
C THR A 438 15.55 3.41 10.63
N GLU A 439 15.56 4.71 10.99
CA GLU A 439 16.24 5.18 12.20
C GLU A 439 15.56 4.68 13.48
N ASP A 440 14.22 4.56 13.47
CA ASP A 440 13.46 4.02 14.58
C ASP A 440 13.81 2.55 14.81
N PHE A 441 13.92 1.77 13.72
CA PHE A 441 14.33 0.37 13.78
C PHE A 441 15.77 0.20 14.32
N VAL A 442 16.72 1.01 13.83
CA VAL A 442 18.12 0.97 14.30
C VAL A 442 18.21 1.30 15.79
N ARG A 443 17.45 2.31 16.27
CA ARG A 443 17.41 2.66 17.71
C ARG A 443 16.84 1.53 18.55
N LEU A 444 15.71 0.96 18.13
CA LEU A 444 15.07 -0.14 18.84
C LEU A 444 15.97 -1.37 18.88
N ALA A 445 16.54 -1.76 17.75
CA ALA A 445 17.45 -2.91 17.67
C ALA A 445 18.69 -2.73 18.57
N SER A 446 19.26 -1.52 18.60
CA SER A 446 20.41 -1.18 19.47
C SER A 446 20.04 -1.30 20.95
N ARG A 447 18.86 -0.80 21.33
CA ARG A 447 18.36 -0.89 22.71
C ARG A 447 18.17 -2.34 23.15
N GLU A 448 17.50 -3.16 22.33
CA GLU A 448 17.24 -4.56 22.64
C GLU A 448 18.50 -5.44 22.66
N ALA A 449 19.50 -5.07 21.86
CA ALA A 449 20.82 -5.72 21.86
C ALA A 449 21.73 -5.26 23.00
N GLY A 450 21.36 -4.17 23.72
CA GLY A 450 22.19 -3.58 24.78
C GLY A 450 23.48 -2.92 24.28
N ARG A 451 23.59 -2.62 22.99
CA ARG A 451 24.76 -1.97 22.35
C ARG A 451 24.36 -1.24 21.08
N ASP A 452 25.17 -0.26 20.66
CA ASP A 452 24.95 0.44 19.41
C ASP A 452 25.14 -0.49 18.20
N LEU A 453 24.07 -0.68 17.43
CA LEU A 453 24.05 -1.46 16.19
C LEU A 453 24.14 -0.60 14.93
N ALA A 454 24.15 0.73 15.04
CA ALA A 454 24.23 1.60 13.87
C ALA A 454 25.49 1.32 13.02
N PRO A 455 26.71 1.14 13.59
CA PRO A 455 27.88 0.79 12.79
C PRO A 455 27.77 -0.54 12.03
N PHE A 456 27.01 -1.48 12.58
CA PHE A 456 26.73 -2.77 11.92
C PHE A 456 25.66 -2.62 10.83
N LEU A 457 24.53 -1.97 11.13
CA LEU A 457 23.39 -1.89 10.21
C LEU A 457 23.59 -0.91 9.06
N GLN A 458 24.31 0.20 9.25
CA GLN A 458 24.53 1.22 8.22
C GLN A 458 25.09 0.66 6.90
N PRO A 459 26.13 -0.19 6.87
CA PRO A 459 26.61 -0.79 5.63
C PRO A 459 25.59 -1.74 4.98
N TRP A 460 24.77 -2.43 5.76
CA TRP A 460 23.69 -3.30 5.25
C TRP A 460 22.56 -2.50 4.61
N LEU A 461 22.18 -1.38 5.23
CA LEU A 461 21.05 -0.54 4.82
C LEU A 461 21.39 0.36 3.64
N TYR A 462 22.58 0.97 3.64
CA TYR A 462 22.96 2.05 2.70
C TYR A 462 24.20 1.74 1.87
N GLY A 463 24.92 0.65 2.14
CA GLY A 463 26.11 0.27 1.38
C GLY A 463 25.78 -0.11 -0.07
N THR A 464 26.69 0.21 -0.99
CA THR A 464 26.60 -0.19 -2.40
C THR A 464 27.07 -1.64 -2.64
N THR A 465 27.75 -2.20 -1.66
CA THR A 465 28.20 -3.60 -1.60
C THR A 465 27.68 -4.27 -0.34
N THR A 466 27.46 -5.55 -0.40
CA THR A 466 26.97 -6.35 0.72
C THR A 466 28.11 -6.60 1.73
N PRO A 467 27.92 -6.32 3.04
CA PRO A 467 28.92 -6.62 4.04
C PRO A 467 29.14 -8.14 4.22
N PRO A 468 30.27 -8.56 4.81
CA PRO A 468 30.48 -9.97 5.19
C PRO A 468 29.35 -10.49 6.09
N MET A 469 28.84 -11.69 5.78
CA MET A 469 27.73 -12.29 6.53
C MET A 469 28.23 -12.81 7.89
N PRO A 470 27.67 -12.35 9.02
CA PRO A 470 28.00 -12.90 10.33
C PRO A 470 27.68 -14.41 10.39
N GLY A 471 28.58 -15.19 10.95
CA GLY A 471 28.44 -16.65 11.03
C GLY A 471 28.78 -17.42 9.76
N HIS A 472 28.94 -16.75 8.60
CA HIS A 472 29.18 -17.37 7.30
C HIS A 472 30.34 -16.70 6.54
N PRO A 473 31.60 -16.81 7.05
CA PRO A 473 32.75 -16.17 6.41
C PRO A 473 33.08 -16.73 5.02
N GLU A 474 32.54 -17.90 4.69
CA GLU A 474 32.71 -18.57 3.38
C GLU A 474 31.74 -18.01 2.30
N TRP A 475 30.72 -17.23 2.68
CA TRP A 475 29.82 -16.65 1.69
C TRP A 475 30.50 -15.52 0.92
N SER A 476 30.27 -15.45 -0.38
CA SER A 476 30.85 -14.43 -1.24
C SER A 476 29.84 -13.98 -2.31
N THR A 477 29.89 -12.69 -2.64
CA THR A 477 29.15 -12.15 -3.80
C THR A 477 30.04 -12.31 -5.04
N PRO A 478 29.54 -12.90 -6.13
CA PRO A 478 30.26 -12.89 -7.40
C PRO A 478 30.53 -11.46 -7.88
N ALA A 479 31.69 -11.20 -8.46
CA ALA A 479 31.99 -9.89 -9.05
C ALA A 479 30.88 -9.50 -10.04
N ALA A 480 30.34 -8.29 -9.89
CA ALA A 480 29.26 -7.79 -10.75
C ALA A 480 29.63 -7.93 -12.24
N PRO A 481 28.76 -8.50 -13.10
CA PRO A 481 29.02 -8.54 -14.52
C PRO A 481 29.23 -7.12 -15.06
N LYS A 482 30.22 -6.91 -15.90
CA LYS A 482 30.41 -5.63 -16.60
C LYS A 482 29.10 -5.25 -17.32
N PRO A 483 28.68 -3.98 -17.28
CA PRO A 483 27.43 -3.57 -17.90
C PRO A 483 27.40 -3.93 -19.38
N GLY A 484 26.51 -4.87 -19.73
CA GLY A 484 26.14 -5.16 -21.10
C GLY A 484 25.15 -4.13 -21.64
N PRO A 485 24.87 -4.08 -22.96
CA PRO A 485 23.94 -3.12 -23.53
C PRO A 485 22.54 -3.28 -22.92
N LYS A 486 21.93 -2.12 -22.58
CA LYS A 486 20.62 -2.01 -21.91
C LYS A 486 19.52 -2.70 -22.72
N THR A 487 19.04 -3.85 -22.26
CA THR A 487 17.72 -4.38 -22.62
C THR A 487 16.73 -3.89 -21.55
N ALA A 488 15.58 -3.36 -22.00
CA ALA A 488 14.53 -2.85 -21.12
C ALA A 488 14.06 -3.94 -20.12
N PRO A 489 13.90 -3.63 -18.85
CA PRO A 489 13.42 -4.60 -17.87
C PRO A 489 11.94 -4.93 -18.14
N LYS A 490 11.61 -6.23 -18.26
CA LYS A 490 10.27 -6.72 -18.04
C LYS A 490 9.92 -6.43 -16.57
N ALA A 491 8.67 -6.00 -16.31
CA ALA A 491 8.14 -5.88 -14.97
C ALA A 491 8.45 -7.14 -14.16
N ALA A 492 9.07 -6.98 -13.00
CA ALA A 492 9.34 -8.10 -12.12
C ALA A 492 8.01 -8.50 -11.48
N ALA A 493 7.37 -9.53 -12.04
CA ALA A 493 6.57 -10.42 -11.20
C ALA A 493 7.47 -10.89 -10.04
N GLN A 494 6.94 -11.03 -8.84
CA GLN A 494 7.65 -11.63 -7.72
C GLN A 494 8.38 -12.86 -8.28
N ALA A 495 9.72 -12.84 -8.25
CA ALA A 495 10.48 -13.91 -8.86
C ALA A 495 10.26 -15.17 -8.04
N ALA A 496 9.38 -16.04 -8.53
CA ALA A 496 9.28 -17.39 -7.99
C ALA A 496 10.69 -17.98 -7.89
N PRO A 497 11.06 -18.62 -6.77
CA PRO A 497 12.31 -19.33 -6.70
C PRO A 497 12.36 -20.29 -7.87
N GLU A 498 13.44 -20.21 -8.66
CA GLU A 498 13.65 -21.04 -9.84
C GLU A 498 13.37 -22.50 -9.46
N ALA A 499 12.39 -23.12 -10.10
CA ALA A 499 11.88 -24.44 -9.75
C ALA A 499 13.06 -25.41 -9.59
N ALA A 500 13.10 -26.14 -8.48
CA ALA A 500 14.11 -27.14 -8.21
C ALA A 500 14.32 -28.02 -9.44
N PRO A 501 15.56 -28.38 -9.84
CA PRO A 501 15.82 -29.17 -11.03
C PRO A 501 15.01 -30.47 -10.91
N LYS A 502 14.20 -30.75 -11.93
CA LYS A 502 13.45 -32.00 -12.04
C LYS A 502 14.44 -33.15 -11.89
N GLY A 503 14.31 -33.91 -10.82
CA GLY A 503 15.12 -35.07 -10.55
C GLY A 503 15.11 -35.99 -11.79
N ALA A 504 16.30 -36.45 -12.19
CA ALA A 504 16.50 -37.41 -13.26
C ALA A 504 15.65 -38.65 -12.99
N GLY A 505 14.48 -38.69 -13.60
CA GLY A 505 13.64 -39.90 -13.67
C GLY A 505 14.30 -40.87 -14.61
N ALA A 506 14.59 -42.09 -14.13
CA ALA A 506 15.11 -43.21 -14.87
C ALA A 506 14.24 -43.48 -16.11
N ALA A 507 14.88 -43.65 -17.23
CA ALA A 507 14.25 -44.06 -18.48
C ALA A 507 13.61 -45.47 -18.36
N PRO A 508 12.35 -45.68 -18.79
CA PRO A 508 11.85 -47.02 -19.02
C PRO A 508 12.25 -47.50 -20.40
N GLY A 509 12.74 -48.74 -20.41
CA GLY A 509 13.23 -49.43 -21.58
C GLY A 509 12.22 -49.58 -22.72
N ARG A 510 12.76 -49.65 -23.92
CA ARG A 510 12.07 -49.99 -25.14
C ARG A 510 11.42 -51.38 -25.04
N GLY A 511 10.15 -51.48 -25.31
CA GLY A 511 9.42 -52.71 -25.59
C GLY A 511 8.58 -52.54 -26.86
N SER A 512 8.81 -53.40 -27.78
CA SER A 512 8.35 -53.42 -29.17
C SER A 512 6.89 -53.84 -29.35
N ALA A 513 6.28 -53.26 -30.37
CA ALA A 513 5.34 -53.84 -31.34
C ALA A 513 4.04 -54.57 -30.88
N GLY A 514 2.94 -54.16 -31.50
CA GLY A 514 1.69 -54.94 -31.60
C GLY A 514 0.58 -54.13 -32.26
N LYS A 515 0.36 -54.39 -33.55
CA LYS A 515 -0.74 -53.90 -34.40
C LYS A 515 -2.08 -54.61 -34.06
N THR A 516 -3.17 -53.93 -34.51
CA THR A 516 -4.50 -54.41 -34.96
C THR A 516 -5.51 -54.67 -33.81
N VAL A 517 -6.68 -54.08 -33.80
CA VAL A 517 -7.81 -53.81 -34.74
C VAL A 517 -8.57 -52.59 -34.27
#